data_074e4c304f48f43653cec194368460e9
#
_entry.id   074e4c304f48f43653cec194368460e9
#
_cell.length_a   1.000
_cell.length_b   1.000
_cell.length_c   1.000
_cell.angle_alpha   90.00
_cell.angle_beta   90.00
_cell.angle_gamma   90.00
#
_symmetry.space_group_name_H-M   'P 1'
#
loop_
_entity.id
_entity.type
_entity.pdbx_description
1 polymer ?
#
loop_
_entity_poly.entity_id
_entity_poly.type
_entity_poly.pdbx_seq_one_letter_code
_entity_poly.pdbx_strand_id
1 'polypeptide(L)'
;YTLSYTLSLHDALPICGIRTLGVRLKQHHESSLKVAKWLSEQPQVKAVYHPALPSCPGHENFKRDFTGASGLFSFELHKRLNDEEISAFMDHFELFTMAYSWGGFESLILCNQPEEIAKIRPGIERKLTGSLIRVHIGFEDTDELIADLQAGFERIK
;
A
#
# COMPACT_ATOMS: atom_id res chain seq x y z
N TYR A 1 16.04 32.03 -36.28
CA TYR A 1 15.48 31.78 -34.94
C TYR A 1 15.49 30.27 -34.73
N THR A 2 16.55 29.77 -34.06
CA THR A 2 16.62 28.38 -33.62
C THR A 2 15.92 28.31 -32.28
N LEU A 3 14.68 27.87 -32.26
CA LEU A 3 13.99 27.46 -31.05
C LEU A 3 14.66 26.17 -30.55
N SER A 4 15.64 26.29 -29.65
CA SER A 4 16.15 25.16 -28.90
C SER A 4 15.10 24.80 -27.84
N TYR A 5 14.24 23.85 -28.16
CA TYR A 5 13.41 23.18 -27.14
C TYR A 5 14.33 22.33 -26.30
N THR A 6 14.92 22.90 -25.29
CA THR A 6 15.47 22.13 -24.16
C THR A 6 14.27 21.62 -23.38
N LEU A 7 13.97 20.32 -23.52
CA LEU A 7 13.07 19.63 -22.60
C LEU A 7 13.56 19.92 -21.19
N SER A 8 12.72 20.57 -20.39
CA SER A 8 13.02 20.74 -18.97
C SER A 8 13.08 19.37 -18.28
N LEU A 9 13.76 19.26 -17.15
CA LEU A 9 13.70 18.04 -16.33
C LEU A 9 12.26 17.66 -15.98
N HIS A 10 11.37 18.64 -15.85
CA HIS A 10 9.94 18.44 -15.62
C HIS A 10 9.21 17.79 -16.81
N ASP A 11 9.67 18.00 -18.04
CA ASP A 11 9.10 17.37 -19.24
C ASP A 11 9.71 15.97 -19.48
N ALA A 12 10.99 15.79 -19.19
CA ALA A 12 11.70 14.52 -19.39
C ALA A 12 11.19 13.43 -18.45
N LEU A 13 10.93 13.74 -17.19
CA LEU A 13 10.45 12.77 -16.18
C LEU A 13 9.09 12.15 -16.53
N PRO A 14 8.04 12.90 -16.89
CA PRO A 14 6.77 12.31 -17.33
C PRO A 14 6.90 11.50 -18.62
N ILE A 15 7.66 11.97 -19.61
CA ILE A 15 7.82 11.27 -20.89
C ILE A 15 8.52 9.93 -20.70
N CYS A 16 9.59 9.87 -19.92
CA CYS A 16 10.27 8.61 -19.58
C CYS A 16 9.40 7.72 -18.70
N GLY A 17 8.72 8.29 -17.71
CA GLY A 17 7.83 7.59 -16.83
C GLY A 17 6.66 6.92 -17.55
N ILE A 18 6.02 7.58 -18.50
CA ILE A 18 4.90 7.02 -19.29
C ILE A 18 5.36 5.82 -20.13
N ARG A 19 6.55 5.87 -20.73
CA ARG A 19 7.07 4.77 -21.56
C ARG A 19 7.31 3.47 -20.78
N THR A 20 7.60 3.57 -19.48
CA THR A 20 7.83 2.42 -18.61
C THR A 20 6.63 2.08 -17.71
N LEU A 21 5.51 2.80 -17.85
CA LEU A 21 4.36 2.65 -16.96
C LEU A 21 3.79 1.23 -16.96
N GLY A 22 3.64 0.61 -18.13
CA GLY A 22 3.09 -0.73 -18.25
C GLY A 22 3.93 -1.79 -17.53
N VAL A 23 5.26 -1.72 -17.65
CA VAL A 23 6.19 -2.64 -16.95
C VAL A 23 6.12 -2.43 -15.44
N ARG A 24 6.10 -1.17 -14.99
CA ARG A 24 6.01 -0.83 -13.56
C ARG A 24 4.68 -1.28 -12.94
N LEU A 25 3.55 -1.04 -13.62
CA LEU A 25 2.23 -1.48 -13.15
C LEU A 25 2.13 -3.00 -13.04
N LYS A 26 2.72 -3.73 -13.98
CA LYS A 26 2.79 -5.19 -13.91
C LYS A 26 3.55 -5.64 -12.66
N GLN A 27 4.73 -5.07 -12.40
CA GLN A 27 5.53 -5.39 -11.22
C GLN A 27 4.79 -5.04 -9.92
N HIS A 28 4.21 -3.84 -9.84
CA HIS A 28 3.40 -3.44 -8.69
C HIS A 28 2.25 -4.43 -8.43
N HIS A 29 1.54 -4.84 -9.47
CA HIS A 29 0.44 -5.79 -9.34
C HIS A 29 0.91 -7.15 -8.80
N GLU A 30 1.97 -7.71 -9.37
CA GLU A 30 2.51 -9.01 -8.98
C GLU A 30 3.02 -8.98 -7.52
N SER A 31 3.82 -7.98 -7.17
CA SER A 31 4.38 -7.82 -5.82
C SER A 31 3.28 -7.54 -4.79
N SER A 32 2.37 -6.60 -5.06
CA SER A 32 1.29 -6.26 -4.12
C SER A 32 0.33 -7.43 -3.88
N LEU A 33 0.03 -8.21 -4.91
CA LEU A 33 -0.83 -9.40 -4.76
C LEU A 33 -0.16 -10.50 -3.92
N LYS A 34 1.16 -10.69 -4.05
CA LYS A 34 1.93 -11.62 -3.23
C LYS A 34 1.90 -11.20 -1.76
N VAL A 35 2.19 -9.93 -1.47
CA VAL A 35 2.13 -9.38 -0.11
C VAL A 35 0.70 -9.45 0.45
N ALA A 36 -0.32 -9.11 -0.34
CA ALA A 36 -1.72 -9.14 0.10
C ALA A 36 -2.21 -10.56 0.44
N LYS A 37 -1.79 -11.57 -0.31
CA LYS A 37 -2.07 -12.98 0.00
C LYS A 37 -1.43 -13.39 1.31
N TRP A 38 -0.14 -13.10 1.49
CA TRP A 38 0.57 -13.40 2.73
C TRP A 38 -0.09 -12.70 3.94
N LEU A 39 -0.47 -11.42 3.81
CA LEU A 39 -1.19 -10.69 4.86
C LEU A 39 -2.52 -11.34 5.23
N SER A 40 -3.23 -11.93 4.26
CA SER A 40 -4.50 -12.61 4.51
C SER A 40 -4.37 -13.86 5.40
N GLU A 41 -3.16 -14.39 5.53
CA GLU A 41 -2.85 -15.57 6.34
C GLU A 41 -2.32 -15.19 7.74
N GLN A 42 -2.11 -13.90 8.02
CA GLN A 42 -1.54 -13.46 9.28
C GLN A 42 -2.60 -13.36 10.39
N PRO A 43 -2.34 -13.91 11.58
CA PRO A 43 -3.32 -13.91 12.68
C PRO A 43 -3.65 -12.51 13.22
N GLN A 44 -2.78 -11.52 13.01
CA GLN A 44 -3.01 -10.13 13.41
C GLN A 44 -3.97 -9.39 12.46
N VAL A 45 -4.12 -9.90 11.22
CA VAL A 45 -4.85 -9.23 10.14
C VAL A 45 -6.29 -9.71 10.10
N LYS A 46 -7.23 -8.78 10.23
CA LYS A 46 -8.67 -9.03 10.17
C LYS A 46 -9.19 -9.08 8.75
N ALA A 47 -8.72 -8.18 7.88
CA ALA A 47 -9.15 -8.09 6.50
C ALA A 47 -8.08 -7.42 5.63
N VAL A 48 -7.98 -7.83 4.37
CA VAL A 48 -7.12 -7.21 3.37
C VAL A 48 -7.96 -6.63 2.25
N TYR A 49 -7.81 -5.33 2.00
CA TYR A 49 -8.56 -4.56 1.00
C TYR A 49 -7.75 -4.38 -0.29
N HIS A 50 -7.33 -5.50 -0.88
CA HIS A 50 -6.69 -5.52 -2.20
C HIS A 50 -7.71 -5.99 -3.24
N PRO A 51 -7.99 -5.20 -4.31
CA PRO A 51 -9.13 -5.46 -5.22
C PRO A 51 -9.03 -6.79 -5.97
N ALA A 52 -7.83 -7.32 -6.18
CA ALA A 52 -7.64 -8.62 -6.83
C ALA A 52 -7.91 -9.82 -5.90
N LEU A 53 -8.11 -9.62 -4.59
CA LEU A 53 -8.50 -10.70 -3.68
C LEU A 53 -10.02 -10.92 -3.72
N PRO A 54 -10.49 -12.17 -3.80
CA PRO A 54 -11.93 -12.49 -3.79
C PRO A 54 -12.68 -11.99 -2.54
N SER A 55 -11.97 -11.88 -1.41
CA SER A 55 -12.51 -11.38 -0.15
C SER A 55 -12.72 -9.86 -0.12
N CYS A 56 -12.14 -9.12 -1.06
CA CYS A 56 -12.24 -7.67 -1.11
C CYS A 56 -13.63 -7.22 -1.59
N PRO A 57 -14.31 -6.32 -0.88
CA PRO A 57 -15.55 -5.72 -1.37
C PRO A 57 -15.35 -5.09 -2.75
N GLY A 58 -16.22 -5.44 -3.71
CA GLY A 58 -16.13 -4.93 -5.08
C GLY A 58 -15.21 -5.71 -6.02
N HIS A 59 -14.69 -6.88 -5.60
CA HIS A 59 -13.83 -7.74 -6.44
C HIS A 59 -14.45 -8.06 -7.82
N GLU A 60 -15.75 -8.32 -7.89
CA GLU A 60 -16.42 -8.60 -9.16
C GLU A 60 -16.43 -7.38 -10.11
N ASN A 61 -16.55 -6.17 -9.58
CA ASN A 61 -16.39 -4.94 -10.37
C ASN A 61 -14.95 -4.79 -10.86
N PHE A 62 -13.97 -5.08 -10.00
CA PHE A 62 -12.57 -5.07 -10.39
C PHE A 62 -12.30 -6.06 -11.53
N LYS A 63 -12.77 -7.29 -11.45
CA LYS A 63 -12.61 -8.29 -12.52
C LYS A 63 -13.24 -7.88 -13.83
N ARG A 64 -14.38 -7.18 -13.78
CA ARG A 64 -15.09 -6.72 -14.96
C ARG A 64 -14.40 -5.53 -15.63
N ASP A 65 -13.89 -4.57 -14.85
CA ASP A 65 -13.52 -3.24 -15.33
C ASP A 65 -12.00 -3.01 -15.42
N PHE A 66 -11.17 -3.85 -14.77
CA PHE A 66 -9.73 -3.66 -14.67
C PHE A 66 -8.95 -4.90 -15.11
N THR A 67 -7.79 -4.66 -15.74
CA THR A 67 -6.87 -5.72 -16.17
C THR A 67 -5.78 -6.03 -15.15
N GLY A 68 -5.64 -5.20 -14.10
CA GLY A 68 -4.65 -5.35 -13.05
C GLY A 68 -4.81 -4.31 -11.95
N ALA A 69 -4.10 -4.48 -10.85
CA ALA A 69 -4.06 -3.56 -9.72
C ALA A 69 -2.73 -2.79 -9.68
N SER A 70 -2.66 -1.79 -8.81
CA SER A 70 -1.42 -1.08 -8.47
C SER A 70 -0.80 -1.65 -7.19
N GLY A 71 0.30 -1.02 -6.72
CA GLY A 71 0.93 -1.35 -5.45
C GLY A 71 0.18 -0.86 -4.21
N LEU A 72 -0.87 -0.03 -4.37
CA LEU A 72 -1.56 0.64 -3.27
C LEU A 72 -2.76 -0.18 -2.80
N PHE A 73 -2.76 -0.57 -1.51
CA PHE A 73 -3.90 -1.21 -0.86
C PHE A 73 -3.86 -0.98 0.66
N SER A 74 -4.82 -1.54 1.39
CA SER A 74 -4.88 -1.43 2.85
C SER A 74 -5.23 -2.77 3.47
N PHE A 75 -4.88 -2.94 4.74
CA PHE A 75 -5.35 -4.04 5.57
C PHE A 75 -5.75 -3.54 6.96
N GLU A 76 -6.70 -4.21 7.57
CA GLU A 76 -7.22 -3.91 8.90
C GLU A 76 -6.67 -4.93 9.90
N LEU A 77 -6.18 -4.46 11.03
CA LEU A 77 -5.79 -5.31 12.14
C LEU A 77 -7.01 -5.73 12.97
N HIS A 78 -6.94 -6.88 13.65
CA HIS A 78 -7.94 -7.24 14.66
C HIS A 78 -7.91 -6.26 15.84
N LYS A 79 -6.71 -5.78 16.18
CA LYS A 79 -6.44 -4.89 17.29
C LYS A 79 -6.42 -3.43 16.82
N ARG A 80 -6.91 -2.58 17.70
CA ARG A 80 -6.66 -1.15 17.61
C ARG A 80 -5.39 -0.85 18.37
N LEU A 81 -4.38 -0.36 17.67
CA LEU A 81 -3.09 -0.01 18.26
C LEU A 81 -3.22 1.31 19.03
N ASN A 82 -2.61 1.41 20.19
CA ASN A 82 -2.38 2.66 20.89
C ASN A 82 -1.11 3.35 20.34
N ASP A 83 -0.80 4.56 20.81
CA ASP A 83 0.31 5.37 20.29
C ASP A 83 1.68 4.67 20.47
N GLU A 84 1.90 3.98 21.58
CA GLU A 84 3.14 3.23 21.83
C GLU A 84 3.27 2.04 20.88
N GLU A 85 2.18 1.33 20.62
CA GLU A 85 2.14 0.21 19.68
C GLU A 85 2.27 0.67 18.23
N ILE A 86 1.69 1.84 17.88
CA ILE A 86 1.89 2.45 16.56
C ILE A 86 3.37 2.76 16.38
N SER A 87 4.00 3.41 17.35
CA SER A 87 5.43 3.72 17.30
C SER A 87 6.27 2.44 17.18
N ALA A 88 6.00 1.45 18.02
CA ALA A 88 6.71 0.16 17.98
C ALA A 88 6.56 -0.54 16.62
N PHE A 89 5.37 -0.47 15.99
CA PHE A 89 5.12 -1.07 14.69
C PHE A 89 5.81 -0.28 13.56
N MET A 90 5.69 1.07 13.57
CA MET A 90 6.04 1.93 12.44
C MET A 90 7.52 2.36 12.40
N ASP A 91 8.17 2.55 13.56
CA ASP A 91 9.46 3.26 13.63
C ASP A 91 10.69 2.41 13.23
N HIS A 92 10.52 1.11 12.99
CA HIS A 92 11.63 0.19 12.80
C HIS A 92 11.54 -0.65 11.52
N PHE A 93 10.81 -0.18 10.51
CA PHE A 93 10.87 -0.79 9.19
C PHE A 93 12.17 -0.41 8.48
N GLU A 94 12.78 -1.37 7.80
CA GLU A 94 14.01 -1.16 7.03
C GLU A 94 13.72 -0.77 5.57
N LEU A 95 12.64 -1.29 5.01
CA LEU A 95 12.26 -1.08 3.61
C LEU A 95 11.04 -0.16 3.46
N PHE A 96 10.09 -0.23 4.40
CA PHE A 96 8.91 0.63 4.34
C PHE A 96 9.20 2.01 4.93
N THR A 97 9.00 3.05 4.13
CA THR A 97 9.08 4.44 4.58
C THR A 97 7.69 4.99 4.90
N MET A 98 7.59 5.77 5.99
CA MET A 98 6.34 6.43 6.38
C MET A 98 6.09 7.68 5.52
N ALA A 99 5.18 7.60 4.55
CA ALA A 99 4.82 8.72 3.68
C ALA A 99 3.41 8.59 3.08
N TYR A 100 2.81 9.74 2.75
CA TYR A 100 1.49 9.83 2.10
C TYR A 100 1.50 9.59 0.59
N SER A 101 2.64 9.46 -0.04
CA SER A 101 2.80 9.21 -1.47
C SER A 101 2.36 7.79 -1.87
N TRP A 102 2.41 7.50 -3.15
CA TRP A 102 2.18 6.18 -3.76
C TRP A 102 2.62 6.18 -5.24
N GLY A 103 2.76 5.00 -5.84
CA GLY A 103 3.05 4.85 -7.27
C GLY A 103 4.52 5.02 -7.66
N GLY A 104 5.40 5.25 -6.69
CA GLY A 104 6.86 5.30 -6.85
C GLY A 104 7.49 3.90 -6.78
N PHE A 105 8.80 3.88 -6.79
CA PHE A 105 9.61 2.65 -6.67
C PHE A 105 9.80 2.20 -5.21
N GLU A 106 9.61 3.11 -4.26
CA GLU A 106 9.77 2.89 -2.82
C GLU A 106 8.49 2.34 -2.20
N SER A 107 8.62 1.37 -1.30
CA SER A 107 7.52 0.87 -0.49
C SER A 107 7.20 1.82 0.66
N LEU A 108 5.91 2.11 0.82
CA LEU A 108 5.43 3.08 1.80
C LEU A 108 4.37 2.47 2.71
N ILE A 109 4.31 2.95 3.96
CA ILE A 109 3.36 2.47 4.95
C ILE A 109 2.79 3.63 5.77
N LEU A 110 1.51 3.54 6.14
CA LEU A 110 0.83 4.48 7.05
C LEU A 110 -0.13 3.71 7.95
N CYS A 111 -0.16 4.06 9.22
CA CYS A 111 -1.17 3.62 10.17
C CYS A 111 -2.24 4.71 10.32
N ASN A 112 -3.51 4.34 10.16
CA ASN A 112 -4.65 5.24 10.32
C ASN A 112 -5.62 4.66 11.35
N GLN A 113 -6.09 5.50 12.26
CA GLN A 113 -7.13 5.12 13.20
C GLN A 113 -8.53 5.37 12.62
N PRO A 114 -9.53 4.52 12.92
CA PRO A 114 -10.89 4.69 12.41
C PRO A 114 -11.48 6.07 12.66
N GLU A 115 -11.17 6.71 13.80
CA GLU A 115 -11.65 8.05 14.15
C GLU A 115 -11.04 9.15 13.29
N GLU A 116 -9.78 9.00 12.90
CA GLU A 116 -9.12 9.96 12.01
C GLU A 116 -9.74 9.90 10.62
N ILE A 117 -10.00 8.70 10.15
CA ILE A 117 -10.67 8.49 8.87
C ILE A 117 -12.11 9.02 8.94
N ALA A 118 -12.79 8.85 10.07
CA ALA A 118 -14.17 9.32 10.28
C ALA A 118 -14.31 10.84 10.20
N LYS A 119 -13.26 11.61 10.51
CA LYS A 119 -13.26 13.08 10.33
C LYS A 119 -13.46 13.47 8.86
N ILE A 120 -12.97 12.64 7.93
CA ILE A 120 -13.06 12.86 6.49
C ILE A 120 -14.22 12.07 5.87
N ARG A 121 -14.49 10.88 6.40
CA ARG A 121 -15.56 9.98 5.96
C ARG A 121 -16.42 9.53 7.14
N PRO A 122 -17.42 10.32 7.57
CA PRO A 122 -18.30 9.97 8.66
C PRO A 122 -18.99 8.62 8.44
N GLY A 123 -19.02 7.79 9.47
CA GLY A 123 -19.64 6.45 9.44
C GLY A 123 -18.69 5.32 9.10
N ILE A 124 -17.44 5.60 8.71
CA ILE A 124 -16.44 4.53 8.46
C ILE A 124 -16.07 3.81 9.75
N GLU A 125 -16.09 4.49 10.89
CA GLU A 125 -15.84 3.94 12.23
C GLU A 125 -16.78 2.80 12.63
N ARG A 126 -17.95 2.72 11.98
CA ARG A 126 -18.90 1.62 12.17
C ARG A 126 -18.50 0.35 11.43
N LYS A 127 -17.59 0.45 10.48
CA LYS A 127 -17.11 -0.65 9.64
C LYS A 127 -15.72 -1.13 10.04
N LEU A 128 -14.85 -0.17 10.43
CA LEU A 128 -13.49 -0.45 10.88
C LEU A 128 -13.47 -0.53 12.41
N THR A 129 -12.96 -1.61 12.95
CA THR A 129 -12.84 -1.84 14.41
C THR A 129 -11.40 -1.84 14.87
N GLY A 130 -10.46 -2.15 13.98
CA GLY A 130 -9.03 -2.14 14.23
C GLY A 130 -8.30 -1.02 13.50
N SER A 131 -7.01 -0.88 13.74
CA SER A 131 -6.16 0.05 13.00
C SER A 131 -6.10 -0.33 11.53
N LEU A 132 -6.22 0.65 10.65
CA LEU A 132 -6.13 0.48 9.20
C LEU A 132 -4.73 0.85 8.73
N ILE A 133 -4.00 -0.13 8.23
CA ILE A 133 -2.67 0.06 7.67
C ILE A 133 -2.81 0.22 6.16
N ARG A 134 -2.33 1.33 5.62
CA ARG A 134 -2.21 1.56 4.18
C ARG A 134 -0.78 1.28 3.75
N VAL A 135 -0.62 0.47 2.73
CA VAL A 135 0.69 0.19 2.13
C VAL A 135 0.69 0.54 0.64
N HIS A 136 1.84 0.96 0.17
CA HIS A 136 2.20 0.97 -1.24
C HIS A 136 3.40 0.06 -1.40
N ILE A 137 3.31 -0.93 -2.27
CA ILE A 137 4.38 -1.88 -2.58
C ILE A 137 5.17 -1.35 -3.77
N GLY A 138 6.45 -1.10 -3.55
CA GLY A 138 7.39 -0.62 -4.54
C GLY A 138 8.01 -1.73 -5.40
N PHE A 139 9.31 -1.59 -5.68
CA PHE A 139 10.06 -2.51 -6.53
C PHE A 139 11.13 -3.31 -5.77
N GLU A 140 11.17 -3.19 -4.47
CA GLU A 140 12.05 -3.97 -3.60
C GLU A 140 11.69 -5.46 -3.71
N ASP A 141 12.60 -6.32 -3.30
CA ASP A 141 12.33 -7.76 -3.26
C ASP A 141 11.11 -8.06 -2.38
N THR A 142 10.16 -8.81 -2.93
CA THR A 142 8.87 -9.03 -2.27
C THR A 142 9.00 -9.91 -1.02
N ASP A 143 9.97 -10.81 -0.98
CA ASP A 143 10.19 -11.67 0.20
C ASP A 143 10.87 -10.88 1.32
N GLU A 144 11.75 -9.93 0.98
CA GLU A 144 12.32 -8.98 1.95
C GLU A 144 11.25 -8.04 2.51
N LEU A 145 10.33 -7.54 1.68
CA LEU A 145 9.18 -6.73 2.15
C LEU A 145 8.28 -7.52 3.11
N ILE A 146 8.04 -8.80 2.83
CA ILE A 146 7.28 -9.68 3.72
C ILE A 146 8.02 -9.89 5.03
N ALA A 147 9.33 -10.08 5.00
CA ALA A 147 10.15 -10.24 6.21
C ALA A 147 10.13 -8.97 7.08
N ASP A 148 10.19 -7.80 6.46
CA ASP A 148 10.10 -6.51 7.14
C ASP A 148 8.73 -6.32 7.83
N LEU A 149 7.62 -6.65 7.14
CA LEU A 149 6.28 -6.67 7.74
C LEU A 149 6.16 -7.69 8.88
N GLN A 150 6.74 -8.86 8.72
CA GLN A 150 6.76 -9.89 9.77
C GLN A 150 7.45 -9.38 11.03
N ALA A 151 8.60 -8.73 10.89
CA ALA A 151 9.30 -8.10 12.01
C ALA A 151 8.43 -7.01 12.67
N GLY A 152 7.67 -6.24 11.88
CA GLY A 152 6.68 -5.28 12.38
C GLY A 152 5.63 -5.94 13.28
N PHE A 153 5.01 -7.02 12.81
CA PHE A 153 4.02 -7.76 13.61
C PHE A 153 4.58 -8.36 14.88
N GLU A 154 5.85 -8.75 14.91
CA GLU A 154 6.50 -9.27 16.10
C GLU A 154 6.63 -8.24 17.23
N ARG A 155 6.70 -6.96 16.89
CA ARG A 155 6.80 -5.84 17.84
C ARG A 155 5.48 -5.50 18.55
N ILE A 156 4.33 -5.95 18.00
CA ILE A 156 2.98 -5.63 18.50
C ILE A 156 2.19 -6.86 18.97
N LYS A 157 2.90 -7.90 19.38
CA LYS A 157 2.27 -9.14 19.94
C LYS A 157 1.52 -8.90 21.23
#